data_8d67726be0745c78637b35ae7b4131db
#
_entry.id   8d67726be0745c78637b35ae7b4131db
#
_cell.length_a   1.000
_cell.length_b   1.000
_cell.length_c   1.000
_cell.angle_alpha   90.00
_cell.angle_beta   90.00
_cell.angle_gamma   90.00
#
_symmetry.space_group_name_H-M   'P 1'
#
loop_
_entity.id
_entity.type
_entity.pdbx_description
1 polymer ?
#
loop_
_entity_poly.entity_id
_entity_poly.type
_entity_poly.pdbx_seq_one_letter_code
_entity_poly.pdbx_strand_id
1 'polypeptide(L)'
;DATITGQIFLALLPKLREGNIRTLAEAEQACLALTGVLEDQHRAGWEPAVRIPRARGEHTFARIDPYPYRHRVADVMSAPTITVGTDVSLGDALQRMAHGKISSLLVVAAASPMQPRNVAIITERDVLRAISEKGPQALSQAAAQFASKPLETVPADAFVYRALGRMSRLKVRHLGVENENGEVCGIITSRDLLRLRAQEAVVLGDEIDQADDVPALGTAWARLPQAAEALLAEGVSARDIAAVISRELGALTGRAGVLAERRMKADGQGEPPCAYALCILGSAGRGESLLAMDQDNAIVFAEGAPGSAVDQWFARLGGIVADILHEAGVPYCKGGVMARNAAWRGSRETWRARIADWIARSTPADLLSVDIFFDLVCVRGDAALANDVWRSAFDAARGNVAFAKLLVEAAGEVEPAITMFGNFRTENGRIDLKKAGLFGIVTTARVLAIRYHLLVRSTQARLSAIASLGHGGDSDLDALARAHEVFIDLILGQQVADMHGGLPPSNKVAIKPLSREQRERLRESLGAVRHLDALMRDLLF
;
A
#
# COMPACT_ATOMS: atom_id res chain seq x y z
N ASP A 1 -7.55 28.55 25.20
CA ASP A 1 -6.64 29.54 25.71
C ASP A 1 -5.30 28.89 26.03
N ALA A 2 -4.34 29.00 25.07
CA ALA A 2 -3.07 28.28 25.10
C ALA A 2 -2.25 28.54 26.38
N THR A 3 -2.37 29.71 26.97
CA THR A 3 -1.65 30.12 28.20
C THR A 3 -2.16 29.35 29.41
N ILE A 4 -3.47 29.20 29.56
CA ILE A 4 -4.09 28.45 30.66
C ILE A 4 -3.76 26.96 30.53
N THR A 5 -3.83 26.39 29.31
CA THR A 5 -3.44 24.98 29.05
C THR A 5 -1.98 24.73 29.39
N GLY A 6 -1.08 25.66 29.03
CA GLY A 6 0.34 25.59 29.39
C GLY A 6 0.58 25.66 30.92
N GLN A 7 -0.16 26.49 31.65
CA GLN A 7 -0.06 26.56 33.10
C GLN A 7 -0.57 25.31 33.81
N ILE A 8 -1.68 24.71 33.30
CA ILE A 8 -2.21 23.45 33.82
C ILE A 8 -1.19 22.32 33.57
N PHE A 9 -0.59 22.25 32.37
CA PHE A 9 0.44 21.27 32.05
C PHE A 9 1.65 21.40 32.98
N LEU A 10 2.15 22.61 33.20
CA LEU A 10 3.28 22.85 34.12
C LEU A 10 2.95 22.45 35.56
N ALA A 11 1.72 22.66 36.02
CA ALA A 11 1.26 22.28 37.36
C ALA A 11 1.13 20.74 37.50
N LEU A 12 0.92 20.00 36.40
CA LEU A 12 0.84 18.54 36.39
C LEU A 12 2.22 17.86 36.37
N LEU A 13 3.27 18.52 35.90
CA LEU A 13 4.61 17.92 35.78
C LEU A 13 5.16 17.29 37.07
N PRO A 14 5.00 17.88 38.28
CA PRO A 14 5.43 17.24 39.52
C PRO A 14 4.69 15.91 39.77
N LYS A 15 3.37 15.87 39.55
CA LYS A 15 2.54 14.67 39.73
C LYS A 15 2.87 13.57 38.73
N LEU A 16 3.17 13.93 37.47
CA LEU A 16 3.63 12.97 36.48
C LEU A 16 4.97 12.35 36.87
N ARG A 17 5.89 13.15 37.45
CA ARG A 17 7.18 12.65 37.96
C ARG A 17 7.03 11.73 39.17
N GLU A 18 6.11 12.02 40.08
CA GLU A 18 5.74 11.14 41.19
C GLU A 18 5.20 9.79 40.70
N GLY A 19 4.45 9.79 39.58
CA GLY A 19 3.98 8.60 38.87
C GLY A 19 5.03 7.93 37.98
N ASN A 20 6.30 8.35 38.06
CA ASN A 20 7.42 7.87 37.25
C ASN A 20 7.24 8.08 35.73
N ILE A 21 6.38 9.03 35.32
CA ILE A 21 6.15 9.45 33.94
C ILE A 21 7.13 10.59 33.61
N ARG A 22 8.10 10.34 32.76
CA ARG A 22 9.21 11.25 32.45
C ARG A 22 9.24 11.76 31.01
N THR A 23 8.48 11.11 30.12
CA THR A 23 8.42 11.45 28.69
C THR A 23 6.98 11.70 28.26
N LEU A 24 6.79 12.42 27.15
CA LEU A 24 5.47 12.66 26.57
C LEU A 24 4.80 11.35 26.14
N ALA A 25 5.56 10.41 25.62
CA ALA A 25 5.07 9.09 25.24
C ALA A 25 4.54 8.27 26.43
N GLU A 26 5.23 8.32 27.57
CA GLU A 26 4.76 7.70 28.82
C GLU A 26 3.50 8.38 29.34
N ALA A 27 3.39 9.71 29.21
CA ALA A 27 2.19 10.46 29.59
C ALA A 27 1.00 10.10 28.69
N GLU A 28 1.20 9.95 27.38
CA GLU A 28 0.18 9.48 26.44
C GLU A 28 -0.30 8.07 26.80
N GLN A 29 0.63 7.18 27.11
CA GLN A 29 0.31 5.81 27.48
C GLN A 29 -0.44 5.73 28.82
N ALA A 30 -0.09 6.58 29.78
CA ALA A 30 -0.81 6.70 31.05
C ALA A 30 -2.23 7.27 30.85
N CYS A 31 -2.43 8.21 29.92
CA CYS A 31 -3.75 8.73 29.57
C CYS A 31 -4.63 7.68 28.88
N LEU A 32 -4.06 6.80 28.06
CA LEU A 32 -4.77 5.68 27.45
C LEU A 32 -5.24 4.65 28.48
N ALA A 33 -4.43 4.41 29.53
CA ALA A 33 -4.81 3.53 30.64
C ALA A 33 -5.94 4.11 31.52
N LEU A 34 -6.12 5.43 31.53
CA LEU A 34 -7.19 6.12 32.27
C LEU A 34 -8.56 6.10 31.58
N THR A 35 -8.65 5.68 30.32
CA THR A 35 -9.93 5.52 29.63
C THR A 35 -10.84 4.52 30.34
N GLY A 36 -10.31 3.46 30.94
CA GLY A 36 -11.07 2.53 31.77
C GLY A 36 -11.69 3.16 33.02
N VAL A 37 -10.99 4.11 33.66
CA VAL A 37 -11.52 4.84 34.83
C VAL A 37 -12.66 5.78 34.44
N LEU A 38 -12.61 6.39 33.27
CA LEU A 38 -13.70 7.22 32.72
C LEU A 38 -14.92 6.37 32.34
N GLU A 39 -14.71 5.17 31.83
CA GLU A 39 -15.79 4.21 31.56
C GLU A 39 -16.45 3.68 32.84
N ASP A 40 -15.66 3.43 33.90
CA ASP A 40 -16.18 3.03 35.22
C ASP A 40 -16.93 4.17 35.92
N GLN A 41 -16.51 5.41 35.77
CA GLN A 41 -17.24 6.60 36.22
C GLN A 41 -18.56 6.77 35.45
N HIS A 42 -18.57 6.49 34.15
CA HIS A 42 -19.78 6.53 33.33
C HIS A 42 -20.79 5.45 33.74
N ARG A 43 -20.33 4.23 34.06
CA ARG A 43 -21.16 3.16 34.63
C ARG A 43 -21.69 3.50 36.02
N ALA A 44 -20.97 4.32 36.77
CA ALA A 44 -21.38 4.82 38.08
C ALA A 44 -22.38 5.99 38.01
N GLY A 45 -22.86 6.38 36.82
CA GLY A 45 -23.87 7.41 36.62
C GLY A 45 -23.33 8.85 36.53
N TRP A 46 -22.04 9.03 36.37
CA TRP A 46 -21.45 10.34 36.10
C TRP A 46 -21.54 10.67 34.59
N GLU A 47 -22.46 11.55 34.22
CA GLU A 47 -22.46 12.09 32.84
C GLU A 47 -21.49 13.27 32.74
N PRO A 48 -20.61 13.30 31.73
CA PRO A 48 -19.80 14.49 31.47
C PRO A 48 -20.73 15.64 31.09
N ALA A 49 -20.54 16.80 31.70
CA ALA A 49 -21.37 18.00 31.51
C ALA A 49 -21.37 18.55 30.07
N VAL A 50 -20.53 18.05 29.21
CA VAL A 50 -20.49 18.34 27.76
C VAL A 50 -20.21 17.01 27.04
N ARG A 51 -21.17 16.55 26.23
CA ARG A 51 -20.86 15.62 25.14
C ARG A 51 -19.95 16.37 24.19
N ILE A 52 -18.65 16.20 24.35
CA ILE A 52 -17.72 16.50 23.26
C ILE A 52 -18.18 15.55 22.15
N PRO A 53 -18.66 16.06 20.98
CA PRO A 53 -18.86 15.17 19.87
C PRO A 53 -17.56 14.40 19.72
N ARG A 54 -17.60 13.06 19.77
CA ARG A 54 -16.50 12.26 19.24
C ARG A 54 -16.36 12.77 17.82
N ALA A 55 -15.46 13.73 17.62
CA ALA A 55 -15.00 14.06 16.31
C ALA A 55 -14.52 12.73 15.74
N ARG A 56 -15.30 12.15 14.83
CA ARG A 56 -14.80 11.26 13.80
C ARG A 56 -13.89 12.09 12.91
N GLY A 57 -12.85 12.64 13.48
CA GLY A 57 -11.67 13.12 12.86
C GLY A 57 -10.64 12.13 13.33
N GLU A 58 -10.15 11.32 12.43
CA GLU A 58 -8.75 11.00 12.43
C GLU A 58 -8.03 12.32 12.74
N HIS A 59 -7.76 12.61 14.01
CA HIS A 59 -6.57 13.33 14.35
C HIS A 59 -5.45 12.35 13.98
N THR A 60 -5.26 12.23 12.68
CA THR A 60 -3.96 12.09 12.13
C THR A 60 -3.19 13.27 12.74
N PHE A 61 -2.59 13.12 13.92
CA PHE A 61 -1.29 13.69 14.11
C PHE A 61 -0.60 13.32 12.82
N ALA A 62 -0.32 14.33 11.97
CA ALA A 62 0.40 14.07 10.74
C ALA A 62 1.57 13.21 11.19
N ARG A 63 1.57 11.93 10.85
CA ARG A 63 2.62 11.00 11.28
C ARG A 63 3.86 11.70 10.81
N ILE A 64 4.69 12.17 11.76
CA ILE A 64 5.93 12.83 11.40
C ILE A 64 6.62 11.78 10.56
N ASP A 65 6.75 12.07 9.27
CA ASP A 65 7.43 11.19 8.36
C ASP A 65 8.82 10.87 8.94
N PRO A 66 9.11 9.62 9.33
CA PRO A 66 10.36 9.28 9.99
C PRO A 66 11.56 9.33 9.04
N TYR A 67 11.33 9.28 7.72
CA TYR A 67 12.37 9.24 6.70
C TYR A 67 13.44 10.33 6.86
N PRO A 68 13.09 11.64 6.98
CA PRO A 68 14.08 12.70 7.12
C PRO A 68 14.91 12.62 8.42
N TYR A 69 14.47 11.84 9.39
CA TYR A 69 15.13 11.66 10.69
C TYR A 69 15.97 10.38 10.78
N ARG A 70 15.84 9.49 9.79
CA ARG A 70 16.57 8.21 9.72
C ARG A 70 17.72 8.24 8.73
N HIS A 71 17.56 8.94 7.60
CA HIS A 71 18.54 9.00 6.53
C HIS A 71 19.45 10.21 6.67
N ARG A 72 20.72 9.99 6.35
CA ARG A 72 21.73 11.05 6.28
C ARG A 72 21.77 11.66 4.89
N VAL A 73 22.27 12.88 4.80
CA VAL A 73 22.45 13.58 3.52
C VAL A 73 23.36 12.79 2.57
N ALA A 74 24.40 12.12 3.11
CA ALA A 74 25.29 11.26 2.33
C ALA A 74 24.57 10.12 1.61
N ASP A 75 23.48 9.57 2.20
CA ASP A 75 22.74 8.45 1.61
C ASP A 75 21.91 8.87 0.38
N VAL A 76 21.73 10.21 0.21
CA VAL A 76 20.72 10.81 -0.68
C VAL A 76 21.34 11.72 -1.73
N MET A 77 22.54 12.25 -1.46
CA MET A 77 23.20 13.22 -2.33
C MET A 77 23.61 12.62 -3.67
N SER A 78 23.67 13.47 -4.69
CA SER A 78 24.35 13.15 -5.95
C SER A 78 25.84 13.41 -5.83
N ALA A 79 26.66 12.37 -6.04
CA ALA A 79 28.11 12.42 -6.04
C ALA A 79 28.67 11.54 -7.18
N PRO A 80 29.85 11.86 -7.76
CA PRO A 80 30.64 13.07 -7.53
C PRO A 80 30.00 14.34 -8.11
N THR A 81 30.46 15.52 -7.65
CA THR A 81 29.96 16.80 -8.14
C THR A 81 30.41 17.06 -9.59
N ILE A 82 29.52 17.60 -10.41
CA ILE A 82 29.85 18.03 -11.78
C ILE A 82 30.18 19.52 -11.74
N THR A 83 31.42 19.84 -12.18
CA THR A 83 31.99 21.20 -12.11
C THR A 83 32.28 21.77 -13.50
N VAL A 84 32.29 23.10 -13.57
CA VAL A 84 32.76 23.87 -14.73
C VAL A 84 33.69 24.98 -14.26
N GLY A 85 34.60 25.40 -15.15
CA GLY A 85 35.50 26.53 -14.90
C GLY A 85 34.73 27.87 -14.87
N THR A 86 35.34 28.89 -14.25
CA THR A 86 34.76 30.25 -14.17
C THR A 86 34.67 30.96 -15.51
N ASP A 87 35.47 30.51 -16.48
CA ASP A 87 35.57 31.04 -17.86
C ASP A 87 34.56 30.38 -18.84
N VAL A 88 33.95 29.27 -18.46
CA VAL A 88 32.98 28.56 -19.29
C VAL A 88 31.77 29.44 -19.58
N SER A 89 31.32 29.49 -20.84
CA SER A 89 30.17 30.28 -21.23
C SER A 89 28.86 29.73 -20.63
N LEU A 90 27.86 30.61 -20.44
CA LEU A 90 26.53 30.20 -19.95
C LEU A 90 25.87 29.20 -20.91
N GLY A 91 26.13 29.33 -22.24
CA GLY A 91 25.63 28.40 -23.26
C GLY A 91 26.21 27.00 -23.10
N ASP A 92 27.56 26.90 -22.90
CA ASP A 92 28.23 25.61 -22.70
C ASP A 92 27.78 24.96 -21.37
N ALA A 93 27.62 25.76 -20.31
CA ALA A 93 27.05 25.28 -19.05
C ALA A 93 25.65 24.73 -19.22
N LEU A 94 24.77 25.41 -19.96
CA LEU A 94 23.42 24.95 -20.28
C LEU A 94 23.45 23.64 -21.10
N GLN A 95 24.33 23.54 -22.11
CA GLN A 95 24.48 22.31 -22.87
C GLN A 95 24.92 21.14 -21.99
N ARG A 96 25.84 21.35 -21.05
CA ARG A 96 26.27 20.32 -20.10
C ARG A 96 25.14 19.88 -19.19
N MET A 97 24.30 20.83 -18.69
CA MET A 97 23.11 20.50 -17.92
C MET A 97 22.13 19.64 -18.72
N ALA A 98 21.86 20.03 -19.97
CA ALA A 98 20.94 19.32 -20.85
C ALA A 98 21.41 17.90 -21.18
N HIS A 99 22.69 17.72 -21.58
CA HIS A 99 23.26 16.40 -21.88
C HIS A 99 23.34 15.51 -20.63
N GLY A 100 23.71 16.10 -19.49
CA GLY A 100 23.81 15.39 -18.22
C GLY A 100 22.46 15.15 -17.54
N LYS A 101 21.36 15.69 -18.07
CA LYS A 101 20.02 15.68 -17.45
C LYS A 101 20.03 16.15 -15.99
N ILE A 102 20.86 17.17 -15.71
CA ILE A 102 21.05 17.76 -14.38
C ILE A 102 20.56 19.20 -14.37
N SER A 103 20.04 19.67 -13.22
CA SER A 103 19.45 21.00 -13.05
C SER A 103 20.42 22.05 -12.50
N SER A 104 21.67 21.68 -12.22
CA SER A 104 22.68 22.59 -11.67
C SER A 104 24.09 22.10 -11.94
N LEU A 105 25.04 23.04 -11.94
CA LEU A 105 26.48 22.80 -12.02
C LEU A 105 27.20 23.64 -10.96
N LEU A 106 28.31 23.15 -10.45
CA LEU A 106 29.22 23.93 -9.62
C LEU A 106 30.22 24.67 -10.48
N VAL A 107 30.42 25.95 -10.20
CA VAL A 107 31.39 26.80 -10.90
C VAL A 107 32.57 27.02 -9.95
N VAL A 108 33.76 26.58 -10.40
CA VAL A 108 35.00 26.57 -9.59
C VAL A 108 36.15 27.11 -10.41
N ALA A 109 37.01 27.97 -9.82
CA ALA A 109 38.24 28.39 -10.49
C ALA A 109 39.25 27.24 -10.54
N ALA A 110 40.04 27.19 -11.60
CA ALA A 110 41.08 26.19 -11.76
C ALA A 110 42.01 26.12 -10.52
N ALA A 111 42.28 24.92 -10.05
CA ALA A 111 43.12 24.63 -8.89
C ALA A 111 42.66 25.24 -7.54
N SER A 112 41.41 25.72 -7.46
CA SER A 112 40.82 26.19 -6.20
C SER A 112 40.36 25.00 -5.36
N PRO A 113 40.57 25.03 -4.02
CA PRO A 113 40.01 24.01 -3.15
C PRO A 113 38.48 24.03 -3.18
N MET A 114 37.86 22.84 -3.11
CA MET A 114 36.40 22.64 -3.14
C MET A 114 35.74 23.10 -1.82
N GLN A 115 36.16 24.24 -1.28
CA GLN A 115 35.53 24.84 -0.09
C GLN A 115 34.31 25.68 -0.50
N PRO A 116 33.22 25.72 0.28
CA PRO A 116 31.99 26.41 -0.07
C PRO A 116 32.16 27.87 -0.49
N ARG A 117 33.07 28.57 0.16
CA ARG A 117 33.42 29.97 -0.15
C ARG A 117 34.04 30.18 -1.54
N ASN A 118 34.65 29.12 -2.10
CA ASN A 118 35.32 29.17 -3.41
C ASN A 118 34.45 28.63 -4.53
N VAL A 119 33.37 27.99 -4.19
CA VAL A 119 32.44 27.33 -5.10
C VAL A 119 31.19 28.19 -5.29
N ALA A 120 30.76 28.36 -6.54
CA ALA A 120 29.48 28.93 -6.87
C ALA A 120 28.58 27.84 -7.49
N ILE A 121 27.25 28.04 -7.46
CA ILE A 121 26.28 27.19 -8.11
C ILE A 121 25.53 27.96 -9.19
N ILE A 122 25.35 27.33 -10.35
CA ILE A 122 24.49 27.82 -11.41
C ILE A 122 23.38 26.80 -11.67
N THR A 123 22.15 27.26 -11.79
CA THR A 123 20.96 26.43 -11.98
C THR A 123 20.25 26.80 -13.27
N GLU A 124 19.35 25.93 -13.78
CA GLU A 124 18.46 26.22 -14.91
C GLU A 124 17.70 27.53 -14.71
N ARG A 125 17.29 27.85 -13.48
CA ARG A 125 16.60 29.11 -13.16
C ARG A 125 17.46 30.34 -13.35
N ASP A 126 18.75 30.22 -13.05
CA ASP A 126 19.71 31.32 -13.24
C ASP A 126 19.95 31.59 -14.73
N VAL A 127 19.99 30.52 -15.54
CA VAL A 127 20.06 30.63 -17.01
C VAL A 127 18.81 31.33 -17.56
N LEU A 128 17.63 30.91 -17.14
CA LEU A 128 16.36 31.55 -17.58
C LEU A 128 16.32 33.04 -17.18
N ARG A 129 16.73 33.37 -15.95
CA ARG A 129 16.83 34.75 -15.48
C ARG A 129 17.81 35.56 -16.30
N ALA A 130 19.01 35.04 -16.56
CA ALA A 130 20.03 35.70 -17.37
C ALA A 130 19.53 36.02 -18.79
N ILE A 131 18.83 35.08 -19.44
CA ILE A 131 18.25 35.28 -20.78
C ILE A 131 17.12 36.30 -20.72
N SER A 132 16.27 36.26 -19.69
CA SER A 132 15.18 37.22 -19.53
C SER A 132 15.67 38.66 -19.32
N GLU A 133 16.74 38.85 -18.57
CA GLU A 133 17.29 40.18 -18.23
C GLU A 133 18.19 40.74 -19.32
N LYS A 134 19.01 39.90 -19.97
CA LYS A 134 20.06 40.34 -20.91
C LYS A 134 19.85 39.87 -22.35
N GLY A 135 18.78 39.09 -22.61
CA GLY A 135 18.54 38.52 -23.93
C GLY A 135 19.49 37.36 -24.27
N PRO A 136 19.48 36.88 -25.54
CA PRO A 136 20.26 35.72 -25.99
C PRO A 136 21.79 35.92 -25.86
N GLN A 137 22.27 37.15 -25.86
CA GLN A 137 23.70 37.45 -25.65
C GLN A 137 24.24 37.04 -24.29
N ALA A 138 23.39 36.78 -23.31
CA ALA A 138 23.79 36.22 -22.03
C ALA A 138 24.49 34.85 -22.20
N LEU A 139 24.12 34.07 -23.20
CA LEU A 139 24.70 32.74 -23.45
C LEU A 139 26.19 32.76 -23.80
N SER A 140 26.71 33.86 -24.35
CA SER A 140 28.14 34.03 -24.63
C SER A 140 28.94 34.57 -23.44
N GLN A 141 28.29 34.97 -22.35
CA GLN A 141 28.96 35.47 -21.15
C GLN A 141 29.37 34.32 -20.23
N ALA A 142 30.40 34.55 -19.38
CA ALA A 142 30.86 33.54 -18.44
C ALA A 142 29.78 33.16 -17.42
N ALA A 143 29.53 31.86 -17.24
CA ALA A 143 28.53 31.33 -16.31
C ALA A 143 28.73 31.83 -14.86
N ALA A 144 29.99 32.08 -14.47
CA ALA A 144 30.36 32.62 -13.16
C ALA A 144 29.66 33.98 -12.84
N GLN A 145 29.29 34.77 -13.86
CA GLN A 145 28.62 36.06 -13.66
C GLN A 145 27.16 35.91 -13.18
N PHE A 146 26.56 34.77 -13.43
CA PHE A 146 25.17 34.46 -13.11
C PHE A 146 25.03 33.46 -11.98
N ALA A 147 26.15 32.82 -11.57
CA ALA A 147 26.16 31.82 -10.52
C ALA A 147 26.03 32.45 -9.11
N SER A 148 25.32 31.78 -8.24
CA SER A 148 25.17 32.17 -6.84
C SER A 148 26.39 31.75 -6.01
N LYS A 149 26.97 32.68 -5.21
CA LYS A 149 28.15 32.47 -4.37
C LYS A 149 27.98 33.25 -3.06
N PRO A 150 28.40 32.72 -1.89
CA PRO A 150 28.98 31.39 -1.67
C PRO A 150 27.95 30.27 -1.87
N LEU A 151 28.43 29.04 -2.09
CA LEU A 151 27.57 27.86 -2.13
C LEU A 151 27.00 27.60 -0.73
N GLU A 152 25.69 27.55 -0.61
CA GLU A 152 25.02 27.09 0.61
C GLU A 152 25.16 25.57 0.74
N THR A 153 25.54 25.10 1.94
CA THR A 153 25.91 23.69 2.14
C THR A 153 25.24 23.06 3.35
N VAL A 154 25.35 21.75 3.45
CA VAL A 154 24.94 20.93 4.60
C VAL A 154 25.99 19.81 4.79
N PRO A 155 26.32 19.42 6.04
CA PRO A 155 27.23 18.30 6.28
C PRO A 155 26.67 16.98 5.73
N ALA A 156 27.56 16.13 5.20
CA ALA A 156 27.20 14.80 4.66
C ALA A 156 26.59 13.87 5.72
N ASP A 157 27.06 13.96 6.96
CA ASP A 157 26.58 13.19 8.11
C ASP A 157 25.29 13.74 8.75
N ALA A 158 24.85 14.93 8.33
CA ALA A 158 23.59 15.51 8.83
C ALA A 158 22.37 14.68 8.38
N PHE A 159 21.34 14.64 9.21
CA PHE A 159 20.07 14.03 8.80
C PHE A 159 19.33 14.88 7.76
N VAL A 160 18.60 14.22 6.89
CA VAL A 160 17.86 14.83 5.75
C VAL A 160 16.93 15.97 6.19
N TYR A 161 16.31 15.91 7.39
CA TYR A 161 15.46 17.00 7.88
C TYR A 161 16.22 18.34 8.02
N ARG A 162 17.54 18.28 8.24
CA ARG A 162 18.40 19.48 8.33
C ARG A 162 18.54 20.14 6.95
N ALA A 163 18.73 19.34 5.91
CA ALA A 163 18.76 19.83 4.53
C ALA A 163 17.42 20.45 4.13
N LEU A 164 16.30 19.78 4.44
CA LEU A 164 14.93 20.29 4.20
C LEU A 164 14.70 21.65 4.91
N GLY A 165 15.04 21.72 6.19
CA GLY A 165 14.91 22.96 6.98
C GLY A 165 15.77 24.10 6.42
N ARG A 166 16.99 23.80 5.97
CA ARG A 166 17.89 24.78 5.37
C ARG A 166 17.39 25.28 4.01
N MET A 167 16.96 24.34 3.12
CA MET A 167 16.34 24.69 1.84
C MET A 167 15.09 25.59 2.02
N SER A 168 14.23 25.26 2.97
CA SER A 168 13.02 26.03 3.28
C SER A 168 13.35 27.42 3.78
N ARG A 169 14.28 27.54 4.75
CA ARG A 169 14.69 28.82 5.33
C ARG A 169 15.33 29.75 4.31
N LEU A 170 16.24 29.21 3.48
CA LEU A 170 16.99 29.96 2.47
C LEU A 170 16.22 30.13 1.17
N LYS A 171 15.07 29.46 1.02
CA LYS A 171 14.26 29.42 -0.21
C LYS A 171 15.04 28.92 -1.44
N VAL A 172 15.96 27.99 -1.21
CA VAL A 172 16.78 27.33 -2.25
C VAL A 172 16.33 25.88 -2.45
N ARG A 173 16.60 25.33 -3.63
CA ARG A 173 16.28 23.95 -4.01
C ARG A 173 17.50 23.05 -4.11
N HIS A 174 18.70 23.59 -3.96
CA HIS A 174 19.98 22.92 -4.08
C HIS A 174 20.86 23.33 -2.91
N LEU A 175 21.54 22.37 -2.31
CA LEU A 175 22.60 22.59 -1.33
C LEU A 175 23.83 21.77 -1.74
N GLY A 176 25.01 22.36 -1.57
CA GLY A 176 26.24 21.58 -1.58
C GLY A 176 26.30 20.67 -0.35
N VAL A 177 27.00 19.57 -0.46
CA VAL A 177 27.23 18.65 0.66
C VAL A 177 28.72 18.69 1.01
N GLU A 178 29.03 18.94 2.29
CA GLU A 178 30.39 19.00 2.80
C GLU A 178 30.79 17.66 3.45
N ASN A 179 32.01 17.23 3.15
CA ASN A 179 32.65 16.15 3.88
C ASN A 179 33.22 16.62 5.23
N GLU A 180 33.84 15.73 6.00
CA GLU A 180 34.44 16.03 7.30
C GLU A 180 35.60 17.04 7.21
N ASN A 181 36.24 17.23 6.03
CA ASN A 181 37.28 18.19 5.80
C ASN A 181 36.75 19.59 5.40
N GLY A 182 35.43 19.79 5.34
CA GLY A 182 34.83 21.04 4.91
C GLY A 182 34.92 21.26 3.39
N GLU A 183 35.08 20.20 2.60
CA GLU A 183 35.10 20.25 1.15
C GLU A 183 33.76 19.80 0.56
N VAL A 184 33.33 20.44 -0.53
CA VAL A 184 32.10 20.07 -1.24
C VAL A 184 32.30 18.76 -1.99
N CYS A 185 31.67 17.70 -1.55
CA CYS A 185 31.77 16.34 -2.08
C CYS A 185 30.52 15.89 -2.86
N GLY A 186 29.40 16.60 -2.74
CA GLY A 186 28.13 16.26 -3.37
C GLY A 186 27.18 17.45 -3.49
N ILE A 187 26.04 17.21 -4.12
CA ILE A 187 24.89 18.12 -4.18
C ILE A 187 23.63 17.35 -3.75
N ILE A 188 22.78 18.00 -2.95
CA ILE A 188 21.45 17.50 -2.63
C ILE A 188 20.41 18.50 -3.11
N THR A 189 19.36 18.00 -3.78
CA THR A 189 18.28 18.81 -4.31
C THR A 189 16.94 18.44 -3.69
N SER A 190 15.96 19.34 -3.77
CA SER A 190 14.58 19.02 -3.36
C SER A 190 13.98 17.86 -4.19
N ARG A 191 14.46 17.65 -5.41
CA ARG A 191 14.05 16.53 -6.27
C ARG A 191 14.60 15.20 -5.73
N ASP A 192 15.85 15.16 -5.26
CA ASP A 192 16.44 13.96 -4.66
C ASP A 192 15.64 13.53 -3.42
N LEU A 193 15.21 14.49 -2.61
CA LEU A 193 14.40 14.26 -1.43
C LEU A 193 12.98 13.75 -1.75
N LEU A 194 12.39 14.21 -2.85
CA LEU A 194 11.10 13.70 -3.35
C LEU A 194 11.26 12.34 -4.01
N ARG A 195 12.33 12.15 -4.78
CA ARG A 195 12.60 10.95 -5.56
C ARG A 195 12.83 9.73 -4.68
N LEU A 196 13.49 9.86 -3.56
CA LEU A 196 13.75 8.76 -2.63
C LEU A 196 12.50 8.30 -1.85
N ARG A 197 11.55 9.19 -1.59
CA ARG A 197 10.26 8.83 -1.02
C ARG A 197 9.38 8.02 -1.96
N ALA A 198 9.63 8.15 -3.26
CA ALA A 198 8.74 7.63 -4.30
C ALA A 198 9.40 6.54 -5.14
N GLN A 199 10.73 6.32 -4.98
CA GLN A 199 11.53 5.72 -6.05
C GLN A 199 11.18 4.27 -6.36
N GLU A 200 10.78 3.44 -5.39
CA GLU A 200 10.54 2.03 -5.68
C GLU A 200 9.07 1.72 -6.01
N ALA A 201 8.12 2.25 -5.25
CA ALA A 201 6.70 1.98 -5.50
C ALA A 201 6.11 2.83 -6.64
N VAL A 202 6.49 4.12 -6.76
CA VAL A 202 5.97 5.02 -7.82
C VAL A 202 6.54 4.68 -9.19
N VAL A 203 7.83 4.32 -9.25
CA VAL A 203 8.47 3.91 -10.51
C VAL A 203 7.93 2.56 -10.99
N LEU A 204 7.62 1.64 -10.07
CA LEU A 204 7.06 0.33 -10.40
C LEU A 204 5.73 0.42 -11.15
N GLY A 205 4.78 1.22 -10.67
CA GLY A 205 3.50 1.41 -11.33
C GLY A 205 3.65 1.97 -12.75
N ASP A 206 4.51 2.98 -12.92
CA ASP A 206 4.79 3.61 -14.22
C ASP A 206 5.46 2.62 -15.20
N GLU A 207 6.41 1.81 -14.72
CA GLU A 207 7.07 0.77 -15.53
C GLU A 207 6.09 -0.33 -15.98
N ILE A 208 5.18 -0.75 -15.10
CA ILE A 208 4.11 -1.70 -15.43
C ILE A 208 3.20 -1.11 -16.51
N ASP A 209 2.74 0.13 -16.33
CA ASP A 209 1.81 0.79 -17.26
C ASP A 209 2.43 1.02 -18.65
N GLN A 210 3.75 1.22 -18.71
CA GLN A 210 4.48 1.47 -19.96
C GLN A 210 5.09 0.22 -20.61
N ALA A 211 5.06 -0.96 -19.95
CA ALA A 211 5.65 -2.18 -20.49
C ALA A 211 5.03 -2.58 -21.84
N ASP A 212 5.82 -2.59 -22.90
CA ASP A 212 5.34 -2.86 -24.26
C ASP A 212 5.33 -4.34 -24.64
N ASP A 213 5.98 -5.17 -23.85
CA ASP A 213 6.03 -6.63 -24.03
C ASP A 213 6.05 -7.37 -22.68
N VAL A 214 5.96 -8.69 -22.75
CA VAL A 214 5.92 -9.55 -21.55
C VAL A 214 7.24 -9.55 -20.77
N PRO A 215 8.43 -9.58 -21.41
CA PRO A 215 9.70 -9.47 -20.70
C PRO A 215 9.84 -8.17 -19.91
N ALA A 216 9.47 -7.03 -20.49
CA ALA A 216 9.47 -5.74 -19.79
C ALA A 216 8.52 -5.74 -18.59
N LEU A 217 7.31 -6.31 -18.77
CA LEU A 217 6.32 -6.46 -17.71
C LEU A 217 6.85 -7.34 -16.56
N GLY A 218 7.50 -8.46 -16.87
CA GLY A 218 8.12 -9.36 -15.89
C GLY A 218 9.30 -8.70 -15.15
N THR A 219 10.10 -7.90 -15.86
CA THR A 219 11.22 -7.15 -15.27
C THR A 219 10.72 -6.11 -14.26
N ALA A 220 9.66 -5.36 -14.61
CA ALA A 220 9.02 -4.43 -13.70
C ALA A 220 8.46 -5.17 -12.47
N TRP A 221 7.70 -6.24 -12.69
CA TRP A 221 7.07 -7.01 -11.60
C TRP A 221 8.09 -7.62 -10.62
N ALA A 222 9.24 -8.08 -11.11
CA ALA A 222 10.29 -8.67 -10.28
C ALA A 222 10.86 -7.70 -9.22
N ARG A 223 10.59 -6.39 -9.32
CA ARG A 223 11.01 -5.37 -8.34
C ARG A 223 10.03 -5.21 -7.17
N LEU A 224 8.80 -5.75 -7.28
CA LEU A 224 7.77 -5.61 -6.25
C LEU A 224 8.23 -6.06 -4.85
N PRO A 225 8.94 -7.21 -4.68
CA PRO A 225 9.39 -7.62 -3.36
C PRO A 225 10.36 -6.63 -2.71
N GLN A 226 11.28 -6.04 -3.49
CA GLN A 226 12.21 -5.03 -3.00
C GLN A 226 11.48 -3.75 -2.59
N ALA A 227 10.47 -3.33 -3.38
CA ALA A 227 9.64 -2.18 -3.03
C ALA A 227 8.85 -2.43 -1.72
N ALA A 228 8.28 -3.62 -1.54
CA ALA A 228 7.57 -3.99 -0.31
C ALA A 228 8.51 -4.02 0.90
N GLU A 229 9.72 -4.55 0.75
CA GLU A 229 10.76 -4.56 1.79
C GLU A 229 11.18 -3.15 2.19
N ALA A 230 11.45 -2.27 1.22
CA ALA A 230 11.83 -0.89 1.48
C ALA A 230 10.72 -0.15 2.23
N LEU A 231 9.46 -0.31 1.84
CA LEU A 231 8.32 0.27 2.54
C LEU A 231 8.22 -0.25 3.98
N LEU A 232 8.44 -1.55 4.20
CA LEU A 232 8.43 -2.16 5.53
C LEU A 232 9.57 -1.61 6.40
N ALA A 233 10.78 -1.46 5.85
CA ALA A 233 11.92 -0.87 6.53
C ALA A 233 11.68 0.59 6.95
N GLU A 234 10.92 1.35 6.14
CA GLU A 234 10.48 2.71 6.44
C GLU A 234 9.34 2.78 7.47
N GLY A 235 8.85 1.63 7.94
CA GLY A 235 7.78 1.56 8.94
C GLY A 235 6.39 1.85 8.38
N VAL A 236 6.19 1.68 7.07
CA VAL A 236 4.86 1.67 6.46
C VAL A 236 4.10 0.46 6.98
N SER A 237 2.82 0.63 7.32
CA SER A 237 2.04 -0.49 7.85
C SER A 237 1.92 -1.62 6.83
N ALA A 238 1.98 -2.88 7.28
CA ALA A 238 1.84 -4.03 6.39
C ALA A 238 0.51 -4.02 5.61
N ARG A 239 -0.54 -3.43 6.17
CA ARG A 239 -1.82 -3.22 5.50
C ARG A 239 -1.70 -2.25 4.32
N ASP A 240 -1.00 -1.13 4.50
CA ASP A 240 -0.81 -0.15 3.42
C ASP A 240 0.10 -0.72 2.33
N ILE A 241 1.11 -1.52 2.72
CA ILE A 241 1.96 -2.27 1.77
C ILE A 241 1.11 -3.29 0.99
N ALA A 242 0.21 -4.03 1.64
CA ALA A 242 -0.70 -4.95 0.98
C ALA A 242 -1.62 -4.24 -0.03
N ALA A 243 -2.08 -3.02 0.30
CA ALA A 243 -2.85 -2.20 -0.63
C ALA A 243 -2.02 -1.77 -1.85
N VAL A 244 -0.74 -1.41 -1.67
CA VAL A 244 0.20 -1.13 -2.77
C VAL A 244 0.39 -2.38 -3.63
N ILE A 245 0.73 -3.53 -3.03
CA ILE A 245 0.90 -4.81 -3.75
C ILE A 245 -0.35 -5.15 -4.58
N SER A 246 -1.53 -5.00 -4.00
CA SER A 246 -2.81 -5.29 -4.68
C SER A 246 -3.06 -4.33 -5.85
N ARG A 247 -2.72 -3.05 -5.68
CA ARG A 247 -2.84 -2.05 -6.74
C ARG A 247 -1.92 -2.37 -7.92
N GLU A 248 -0.66 -2.71 -7.63
CA GLU A 248 0.31 -3.06 -8.68
C GLU A 248 -0.06 -4.39 -9.38
N LEU A 249 -0.61 -5.37 -8.65
CA LEU A 249 -1.17 -6.58 -9.26
C LEU A 249 -2.37 -6.27 -10.18
N GLY A 250 -3.20 -5.29 -9.79
CA GLY A 250 -4.28 -4.79 -10.64
C GLY A 250 -3.76 -4.10 -11.90
N ALA A 251 -2.75 -3.23 -11.80
CA ALA A 251 -2.10 -2.58 -12.93
C ALA A 251 -1.45 -3.62 -13.86
N LEU A 252 -0.70 -4.58 -13.30
CA LEU A 252 -0.11 -5.70 -14.04
C LEU A 252 -1.17 -6.48 -14.83
N THR A 253 -2.29 -6.83 -14.19
CA THR A 253 -3.41 -7.55 -14.84
C THR A 253 -4.04 -6.71 -15.93
N GLY A 254 -4.24 -5.41 -15.70
CA GLY A 254 -4.74 -4.47 -16.70
C GLY A 254 -3.81 -4.37 -17.91
N ARG A 255 -2.49 -4.29 -17.66
CA ARG A 255 -1.47 -4.24 -18.73
C ARG A 255 -1.38 -5.56 -19.50
N ALA A 256 -1.45 -6.70 -18.80
CA ALA A 256 -1.55 -8.01 -19.45
C ALA A 256 -2.76 -8.08 -20.39
N GLY A 257 -3.91 -7.47 -20.02
CA GLY A 257 -5.07 -7.32 -20.88
C GLY A 257 -4.77 -6.52 -22.17
N VAL A 258 -4.00 -5.40 -22.06
CA VAL A 258 -3.56 -4.62 -23.24
C VAL A 258 -2.71 -5.46 -24.19
N LEU A 259 -1.72 -6.17 -23.64
CA LEU A 259 -0.83 -7.00 -24.44
C LEU A 259 -1.57 -8.18 -25.07
N ALA A 260 -2.52 -8.78 -24.34
CA ALA A 260 -3.37 -9.85 -24.85
C ALA A 260 -4.26 -9.38 -26.02
N GLU A 261 -4.89 -8.20 -25.94
CA GLU A 261 -5.67 -7.64 -27.05
C GLU A 261 -4.78 -7.36 -28.28
N ARG A 262 -3.59 -6.80 -28.09
CA ARG A 262 -2.63 -6.57 -29.17
C ARG A 262 -2.27 -7.89 -29.87
N ARG A 263 -2.03 -8.97 -29.10
CA ARG A 263 -1.75 -10.30 -29.62
C ARG A 263 -2.94 -10.88 -30.38
N MET A 264 -4.15 -10.78 -29.80
CA MET A 264 -5.39 -11.21 -30.47
C MET A 264 -5.59 -10.52 -31.82
N LYS A 265 -5.34 -9.21 -31.89
CA LYS A 265 -5.44 -8.42 -33.13
C LYS A 265 -4.39 -8.86 -34.15
N ALA A 266 -3.14 -9.07 -33.73
CA ALA A 266 -2.06 -9.56 -34.59
C ALA A 266 -2.35 -10.96 -35.15
N ASP A 267 -2.99 -11.83 -34.34
CA ASP A 267 -3.40 -13.19 -34.73
C ASP A 267 -4.70 -13.21 -35.56
N GLY A 268 -5.20 -12.04 -36.01
CA GLY A 268 -6.38 -11.94 -36.88
C GLY A 268 -7.72 -12.18 -36.16
N GLN A 269 -7.76 -12.16 -34.81
CA GLN A 269 -8.99 -12.35 -34.04
C GLN A 269 -9.82 -11.07 -33.90
N GLY A 270 -9.34 -9.92 -34.42
CA GLY A 270 -10.02 -8.64 -34.37
C GLY A 270 -10.02 -7.96 -33.01
N GLU A 271 -10.82 -6.90 -32.92
CA GLU A 271 -11.06 -6.15 -31.67
C GLU A 271 -12.09 -6.86 -30.79
N PRO A 272 -12.23 -6.51 -29.49
CA PRO A 272 -13.28 -7.05 -28.63
C PRO A 272 -14.67 -6.94 -29.28
N PRO A 273 -15.45 -8.02 -29.34
CA PRO A 273 -16.73 -8.03 -30.05
C PRO A 273 -17.82 -7.18 -29.38
N CYS A 274 -17.67 -6.90 -28.11
CA CYS A 274 -18.53 -6.00 -27.33
C CYS A 274 -17.77 -5.39 -26.15
N ALA A 275 -18.39 -4.44 -25.44
CA ALA A 275 -17.85 -3.87 -24.22
C ALA A 275 -17.59 -4.96 -23.18
N TYR A 276 -16.48 -4.88 -22.47
CA TYR A 276 -16.10 -5.84 -21.44
C TYR A 276 -15.30 -5.20 -20.31
N ALA A 277 -15.20 -5.90 -19.20
CA ALA A 277 -14.38 -5.57 -18.04
C ALA A 277 -13.50 -6.77 -17.68
N LEU A 278 -12.19 -6.57 -17.62
CA LEU A 278 -11.24 -7.47 -16.98
C LEU A 278 -11.13 -7.07 -15.52
N CYS A 279 -11.32 -8.03 -14.63
CA CYS A 279 -11.42 -7.82 -13.19
C CYS A 279 -10.42 -8.68 -12.42
N ILE A 280 -9.99 -8.19 -11.26
CA ILE A 280 -9.31 -8.94 -10.21
C ILE A 280 -10.28 -9.27 -9.08
N LEU A 281 -9.98 -10.31 -8.30
CA LEU A 281 -10.82 -10.81 -7.22
C LEU A 281 -9.97 -11.14 -5.97
N GLY A 282 -10.60 -11.77 -4.98
CA GLY A 282 -9.94 -12.30 -3.81
C GLY A 282 -9.16 -11.24 -3.02
N SER A 283 -7.95 -11.56 -2.57
CA SER A 283 -7.12 -10.62 -1.81
C SER A 283 -6.75 -9.38 -2.61
N ALA A 284 -6.52 -9.50 -3.92
CA ALA A 284 -6.24 -8.38 -4.80
C ALA A 284 -7.41 -7.39 -4.87
N GLY A 285 -8.63 -7.90 -5.04
CA GLY A 285 -9.84 -7.08 -5.08
C GLY A 285 -10.16 -6.40 -3.75
N ARG A 286 -9.71 -6.95 -2.62
CA ARG A 286 -9.85 -6.33 -1.29
C ARG A 286 -8.76 -5.32 -0.95
N GLY A 287 -7.66 -5.27 -1.72
CA GLY A 287 -6.48 -4.48 -1.37
C GLY A 287 -5.62 -5.13 -0.27
N GLU A 288 -5.59 -6.46 -0.19
CA GLU A 288 -4.99 -7.24 0.90
C GLU A 288 -4.01 -8.32 0.41
N SER A 289 -3.53 -8.24 -0.85
CA SER A 289 -2.54 -9.18 -1.37
C SER A 289 -1.19 -8.98 -0.71
N LEU A 290 -0.52 -10.10 -0.43
CA LEU A 290 0.84 -10.16 0.06
C LEU A 290 1.75 -10.82 -1.00
N LEU A 291 3.04 -11.00 -0.71
CA LEU A 291 4.03 -11.46 -1.70
C LEU A 291 3.81 -12.91 -2.19
N ALA A 292 3.11 -13.75 -1.41
CA ALA A 292 2.72 -15.11 -1.81
C ALA A 292 1.35 -15.13 -2.51
N MET A 293 1.19 -14.33 -3.55
CA MET A 293 -0.06 -14.20 -4.32
C MET A 293 -0.10 -15.15 -5.53
N ASP A 294 -1.30 -15.36 -6.06
CA ASP A 294 -1.58 -16.02 -7.33
C ASP A 294 -2.60 -15.19 -8.14
N GLN A 295 -2.94 -15.67 -9.32
CA GLN A 295 -3.88 -14.98 -10.20
C GLN A 295 -5.32 -15.27 -9.76
N ASP A 296 -6.07 -14.23 -9.39
CA ASP A 296 -7.53 -14.30 -9.28
C ASP A 296 -8.13 -13.26 -10.23
N ASN A 297 -8.66 -13.69 -11.37
CA ASN A 297 -9.21 -12.78 -12.36
C ASN A 297 -10.48 -13.30 -13.04
N ALA A 298 -11.29 -12.38 -13.55
CA ALA A 298 -12.54 -12.68 -14.25
C ALA A 298 -12.77 -11.71 -15.41
N ILE A 299 -13.60 -12.11 -16.36
CA ILE A 299 -14.09 -11.24 -17.44
C ILE A 299 -15.62 -11.17 -17.38
N VAL A 300 -16.12 -9.94 -17.38
CA VAL A 300 -17.53 -9.61 -17.60
C VAL A 300 -17.65 -8.93 -18.95
N PHE A 301 -18.52 -9.40 -19.84
CA PHE A 301 -18.78 -8.77 -21.14
C PHE A 301 -20.28 -8.41 -21.30
N ALA A 302 -20.59 -7.50 -22.21
CA ALA A 302 -21.93 -6.91 -22.29
C ALA A 302 -22.98 -7.93 -22.68
N GLU A 303 -22.71 -8.74 -23.73
CA GLU A 303 -23.68 -9.66 -24.34
C GLU A 303 -23.01 -10.90 -24.93
N GLY A 304 -23.75 -11.99 -25.09
CA GLY A 304 -23.29 -13.26 -25.65
C GLY A 304 -23.61 -14.44 -24.74
N ALA A 305 -24.13 -15.52 -25.34
CA ALA A 305 -24.41 -16.76 -24.59
C ALA A 305 -23.12 -17.57 -24.34
N PRO A 306 -23.08 -18.42 -23.31
CA PRO A 306 -22.00 -19.35 -23.10
C PRO A 306 -21.76 -20.24 -24.36
N GLY A 307 -20.49 -20.37 -24.77
CA GLY A 307 -20.09 -21.13 -25.95
C GLY A 307 -20.31 -20.39 -27.30
N SER A 308 -20.90 -19.20 -27.31
CA SER A 308 -21.03 -18.38 -28.52
C SER A 308 -19.67 -17.89 -29.05
N ALA A 309 -19.63 -17.37 -30.26
CA ALA A 309 -18.41 -16.78 -30.83
C ALA A 309 -17.83 -15.66 -29.93
N VAL A 310 -18.70 -14.88 -29.28
CA VAL A 310 -18.32 -13.84 -28.30
C VAL A 310 -17.64 -14.47 -27.09
N ASP A 311 -18.24 -15.50 -26.46
CA ASP A 311 -17.64 -16.21 -25.32
C ASP A 311 -16.32 -16.87 -25.69
N GLN A 312 -16.22 -17.47 -26.89
CA GLN A 312 -14.97 -18.08 -27.37
C GLN A 312 -13.87 -17.04 -27.56
N TRP A 313 -14.20 -15.85 -28.05
CA TRP A 313 -13.25 -14.75 -28.16
C TRP A 313 -12.70 -14.37 -26.78
N PHE A 314 -13.56 -14.17 -25.78
CA PHE A 314 -13.15 -13.86 -24.40
C PHE A 314 -12.46 -15.03 -23.71
N ALA A 315 -12.75 -16.27 -24.08
CA ALA A 315 -12.01 -17.45 -23.60
C ALA A 315 -10.54 -17.40 -24.03
N ARG A 316 -10.29 -17.03 -25.29
CA ARG A 316 -8.93 -16.85 -25.82
C ARG A 316 -8.23 -15.68 -25.14
N LEU A 317 -8.89 -14.53 -25.01
CA LEU A 317 -8.34 -13.37 -24.30
C LEU A 317 -7.95 -13.76 -22.86
N GLY A 318 -8.85 -14.40 -22.10
CA GLY A 318 -8.60 -14.86 -20.73
C GLY A 318 -7.46 -15.88 -20.64
N GLY A 319 -7.31 -16.74 -21.65
CA GLY A 319 -6.17 -17.65 -21.78
C GLY A 319 -4.85 -16.90 -21.91
N ILE A 320 -4.78 -15.95 -22.85
CA ILE A 320 -3.57 -15.16 -23.12
C ILE A 320 -3.22 -14.28 -21.91
N VAL A 321 -4.20 -13.66 -21.26
CA VAL A 321 -3.98 -12.87 -20.04
C VAL A 321 -3.35 -13.71 -18.94
N ALA A 322 -3.88 -14.90 -18.70
CA ALA A 322 -3.36 -15.80 -17.67
C ALA A 322 -1.92 -16.26 -17.98
N ASP A 323 -1.62 -16.53 -19.26
CA ASP A 323 -0.28 -16.94 -19.69
C ASP A 323 0.71 -15.77 -19.56
N ILE A 324 0.35 -14.55 -19.95
CA ILE A 324 1.17 -13.35 -19.76
C ILE A 324 1.47 -13.11 -18.28
N LEU A 325 0.47 -13.19 -17.40
CA LEU A 325 0.66 -13.03 -15.96
C LEU A 325 1.60 -14.10 -15.40
N HIS A 326 1.47 -15.34 -15.86
CA HIS A 326 2.34 -16.44 -15.46
C HIS A 326 3.80 -16.20 -15.90
N GLU A 327 4.01 -15.82 -17.16
CA GLU A 327 5.32 -15.46 -17.70
C GLU A 327 5.93 -14.24 -16.99
N ALA A 328 5.11 -13.28 -16.58
CA ALA A 328 5.54 -12.12 -15.80
C ALA A 328 5.87 -12.44 -14.34
N GLY A 329 5.60 -13.65 -13.85
CA GLY A 329 5.99 -14.11 -12.51
C GLY A 329 4.82 -14.25 -11.52
N VAL A 330 3.56 -14.14 -11.96
CA VAL A 330 2.38 -14.40 -11.10
C VAL A 330 1.84 -15.80 -11.39
N PRO A 331 1.95 -16.77 -10.48
CA PRO A 331 1.55 -18.16 -10.75
C PRO A 331 0.05 -18.29 -10.99
N TYR A 332 -0.34 -19.32 -11.75
CA TYR A 332 -1.75 -19.65 -11.93
C TYR A 332 -2.45 -19.95 -10.60
N CYS A 333 -3.71 -19.51 -10.47
CA CYS A 333 -4.54 -19.86 -9.33
C CYS A 333 -4.83 -21.38 -9.30
N LYS A 334 -4.45 -22.01 -8.19
CA LYS A 334 -4.71 -23.46 -7.98
C LYS A 334 -6.20 -23.78 -7.88
N GLY A 335 -7.01 -22.82 -7.41
CA GLY A 335 -8.47 -22.91 -7.35
C GLY A 335 -9.16 -22.65 -8.69
N GLY A 336 -8.41 -22.32 -9.74
CA GLY A 336 -8.95 -22.09 -11.06
C GLY A 336 -9.76 -20.78 -11.22
N VAL A 337 -9.58 -19.82 -10.33
CA VAL A 337 -10.25 -18.51 -10.37
C VAL A 337 -9.59 -17.62 -11.43
N MET A 338 -9.77 -17.98 -12.69
CA MET A 338 -9.15 -17.28 -13.83
C MET A 338 -10.11 -17.20 -15.00
N ALA A 339 -10.14 -16.07 -15.71
CA ALA A 339 -11.01 -15.83 -16.87
C ALA A 339 -10.86 -16.84 -18.02
N ARG A 340 -9.72 -17.55 -18.10
CA ARG A 340 -9.54 -18.66 -19.00
C ARG A 340 -10.56 -19.78 -18.79
N ASN A 341 -11.06 -19.94 -17.56
CA ASN A 341 -12.07 -20.94 -17.20
C ASN A 341 -13.47 -20.38 -17.38
N ALA A 342 -14.39 -21.20 -17.92
CA ALA A 342 -15.76 -20.79 -18.23
C ALA A 342 -16.53 -20.28 -17.01
N ALA A 343 -16.20 -20.76 -15.80
CA ALA A 343 -16.82 -20.30 -14.55
C ALA A 343 -16.50 -18.83 -14.22
N TRP A 344 -15.40 -18.28 -14.74
CA TRP A 344 -14.90 -16.94 -14.39
C TRP A 344 -14.96 -15.95 -15.55
N ARG A 345 -15.75 -16.26 -16.57
CA ARG A 345 -16.11 -15.33 -17.65
C ARG A 345 -17.56 -15.51 -18.06
N GLY A 346 -18.16 -14.45 -18.57
CA GLY A 346 -19.53 -14.50 -19.07
C GLY A 346 -20.08 -13.12 -19.35
N SER A 347 -21.21 -13.09 -20.06
CA SER A 347 -21.97 -11.87 -20.24
C SER A 347 -22.59 -11.43 -18.89
N ARG A 348 -23.02 -10.17 -18.84
CA ARG A 348 -23.76 -9.62 -17.69
C ARG A 348 -24.91 -10.54 -17.26
N GLU A 349 -25.66 -11.04 -18.23
CA GLU A 349 -26.79 -11.94 -17.97
C GLU A 349 -26.31 -13.29 -17.46
N THR A 350 -25.27 -13.88 -18.08
CA THR A 350 -24.65 -15.13 -17.62
C THR A 350 -24.16 -15.02 -16.18
N TRP A 351 -23.52 -13.90 -15.82
CA TRP A 351 -23.04 -13.68 -14.45
C TRP A 351 -24.19 -13.56 -13.45
N ARG A 352 -25.27 -12.81 -13.78
CA ARG A 352 -26.46 -12.70 -12.91
C ARG A 352 -27.10 -14.06 -12.67
N ALA A 353 -27.29 -14.86 -13.74
CA ALA A 353 -27.84 -16.21 -13.62
C ALA A 353 -26.95 -17.13 -12.78
N ARG A 354 -25.61 -17.10 -13.02
CA ARG A 354 -24.63 -17.89 -12.29
C ARG A 354 -24.61 -17.54 -10.79
N ILE A 355 -24.60 -16.26 -10.45
CA ILE A 355 -24.62 -15.79 -9.06
C ILE A 355 -25.90 -16.25 -8.36
N ALA A 356 -27.05 -16.09 -9.01
CA ALA A 356 -28.32 -16.57 -8.48
C ALA A 356 -28.32 -18.09 -8.25
N ASP A 357 -27.74 -18.85 -9.16
CA ASP A 357 -27.62 -20.30 -9.07
C ASP A 357 -26.64 -20.73 -7.95
N TRP A 358 -25.48 -20.06 -7.81
CA TRP A 358 -24.56 -20.29 -6.68
C TRP A 358 -25.21 -20.04 -5.32
N ILE A 359 -25.97 -18.95 -5.20
CA ILE A 359 -26.68 -18.59 -3.96
C ILE A 359 -27.80 -19.62 -3.68
N ALA A 360 -28.51 -20.07 -4.70
CA ALA A 360 -29.62 -21.01 -4.54
C ALA A 360 -29.13 -22.44 -4.18
N ARG A 361 -28.06 -22.93 -4.81
CA ARG A 361 -27.52 -24.27 -4.54
C ARG A 361 -26.67 -24.32 -3.27
N SER A 362 -25.87 -23.29 -3.04
CA SER A 362 -25.02 -23.14 -1.86
C SER A 362 -24.17 -24.38 -1.52
N THR A 363 -23.66 -25.09 -2.53
CA THR A 363 -22.69 -26.18 -2.30
C THR A 363 -21.36 -25.60 -1.80
N PRO A 364 -20.47 -26.37 -1.16
CA PRO A 364 -19.17 -25.85 -0.72
C PRO A 364 -18.37 -25.16 -1.83
N ALA A 365 -18.40 -25.68 -3.06
CA ALA A 365 -17.74 -25.09 -4.22
C ALA A 365 -18.42 -23.78 -4.67
N ASP A 366 -19.77 -23.71 -4.64
CA ASP A 366 -20.53 -22.52 -4.96
C ASP A 366 -20.29 -21.42 -3.91
N LEU A 367 -20.27 -21.78 -2.63
CA LEU A 367 -19.99 -20.88 -1.52
C LEU A 367 -18.60 -20.24 -1.65
N LEU A 368 -17.58 -21.03 -1.97
CA LEU A 368 -16.23 -20.50 -2.21
C LEU A 368 -16.19 -19.57 -3.42
N SER A 369 -16.87 -19.93 -4.50
CA SER A 369 -16.89 -19.14 -5.73
C SER A 369 -17.60 -17.79 -5.52
N VAL A 370 -18.76 -17.81 -4.89
CA VAL A 370 -19.54 -16.62 -4.57
C VAL A 370 -18.78 -15.74 -3.58
N ASP A 371 -18.14 -16.34 -2.58
CA ASP A 371 -17.35 -15.64 -1.57
C ASP A 371 -16.25 -14.79 -2.25
N ILE A 372 -15.49 -15.36 -3.16
CA ILE A 372 -14.45 -14.67 -3.92
C ILE A 372 -15.04 -13.59 -4.84
N PHE A 373 -16.22 -13.83 -5.43
CA PHE A 373 -16.86 -12.90 -6.37
C PHE A 373 -17.20 -11.53 -5.73
N PHE A 374 -17.56 -11.49 -4.45
CA PHE A 374 -17.86 -10.23 -3.75
C PHE A 374 -16.67 -9.26 -3.62
N ASP A 375 -15.47 -9.69 -4.00
CA ASP A 375 -14.26 -8.88 -4.01
C ASP A 375 -13.91 -8.30 -5.39
N LEU A 376 -14.75 -8.52 -6.41
CA LEU A 376 -14.53 -8.16 -7.80
C LEU A 376 -14.25 -6.65 -8.00
N VAL A 377 -13.13 -6.33 -8.67
CA VAL A 377 -12.70 -4.97 -9.04
C VAL A 377 -12.27 -4.95 -10.49
N CYS A 378 -12.82 -4.01 -11.27
CA CYS A 378 -12.41 -3.79 -12.65
C CYS A 378 -11.02 -3.14 -12.70
N VAL A 379 -10.12 -3.71 -13.51
CA VAL A 379 -8.77 -3.17 -13.76
C VAL A 379 -8.56 -2.72 -15.20
N ARG A 380 -9.44 -3.13 -16.13
CA ARG A 380 -9.43 -2.70 -17.53
C ARG A 380 -10.82 -2.81 -18.16
N GLY A 381 -11.15 -1.88 -19.05
CA GLY A 381 -12.39 -1.87 -19.80
C GLY A 381 -13.52 -1.13 -19.09
N ASP A 382 -14.76 -1.62 -19.22
CA ASP A 382 -15.96 -0.95 -18.70
C ASP A 382 -16.21 -1.26 -17.22
N ALA A 383 -15.75 -0.36 -16.35
CA ALA A 383 -15.96 -0.47 -14.90
C ALA A 383 -17.45 -0.40 -14.51
N ALA A 384 -18.30 0.27 -15.29
CA ALA A 384 -19.74 0.35 -14.98
C ALA A 384 -20.38 -1.03 -15.15
N LEU A 385 -20.00 -1.76 -16.20
CA LEU A 385 -20.46 -3.12 -16.46
C LEU A 385 -20.09 -4.08 -15.31
N ALA A 386 -18.83 -4.05 -14.85
CA ALA A 386 -18.37 -4.86 -13.73
C ALA A 386 -19.11 -4.52 -12.43
N ASN A 387 -19.27 -3.21 -12.13
CA ASN A 387 -19.95 -2.74 -10.92
C ASN A 387 -21.45 -3.08 -10.93
N ASP A 388 -22.09 -3.08 -12.08
CA ASP A 388 -23.50 -3.49 -12.21
C ASP A 388 -23.69 -4.96 -11.80
N VAL A 389 -22.84 -5.86 -12.30
CA VAL A 389 -22.88 -7.28 -11.93
C VAL A 389 -22.53 -7.48 -10.46
N TRP A 390 -21.52 -6.75 -9.95
CA TRP A 390 -21.12 -6.83 -8.55
C TRP A 390 -22.23 -6.37 -7.60
N ARG A 391 -22.93 -5.27 -7.89
CA ARG A 391 -24.08 -4.82 -7.11
C ARG A 391 -25.24 -5.81 -7.16
N SER A 392 -25.51 -6.37 -8.35
CA SER A 392 -26.58 -7.37 -8.49
C SER A 392 -26.34 -8.62 -7.65
N ALA A 393 -25.08 -8.96 -7.31
CA ALA A 393 -24.76 -10.04 -6.39
C ALA A 393 -25.18 -9.72 -4.95
N PHE A 394 -24.96 -8.49 -4.48
CA PHE A 394 -25.46 -8.04 -3.17
C PHE A 394 -26.99 -8.04 -3.12
N ASP A 395 -27.65 -7.59 -4.19
CA ASP A 395 -29.11 -7.59 -4.28
C ASP A 395 -29.67 -9.02 -4.24
N ALA A 396 -29.05 -9.96 -4.96
CA ALA A 396 -29.48 -11.36 -5.00
C ALA A 396 -29.26 -12.08 -3.65
N ALA A 397 -28.22 -11.73 -2.90
CA ALA A 397 -27.91 -12.33 -1.60
C ALA A 397 -28.69 -11.66 -0.45
N ARG A 398 -29.25 -10.47 -0.68
CA ARG A 398 -29.96 -9.69 0.34
C ARG A 398 -31.14 -10.48 0.91
N GLY A 399 -31.16 -10.62 2.24
CA GLY A 399 -32.26 -11.30 2.94
C GLY A 399 -32.24 -12.84 2.85
N ASN A 400 -31.28 -13.44 2.15
CA ASN A 400 -31.12 -14.90 2.13
C ASN A 400 -30.35 -15.38 3.37
N VAL A 401 -31.10 -15.58 4.47
CA VAL A 401 -30.53 -16.02 5.77
C VAL A 401 -29.90 -17.40 5.66
N ALA A 402 -30.48 -18.31 4.85
CA ALA A 402 -29.94 -19.66 4.67
C ALA A 402 -28.57 -19.62 4.00
N PHE A 403 -28.41 -18.82 2.96
CA PHE A 403 -27.13 -18.59 2.29
C PHE A 403 -26.08 -17.97 3.24
N ALA A 404 -26.45 -16.93 3.99
CA ALA A 404 -25.57 -16.31 4.97
C ALA A 404 -25.11 -17.33 6.03
N LYS A 405 -26.01 -18.19 6.52
CA LYS A 405 -25.70 -19.25 7.49
C LYS A 405 -24.70 -20.25 6.92
N LEU A 406 -24.90 -20.72 5.71
CA LEU A 406 -24.01 -21.69 5.06
C LEU A 406 -22.62 -21.09 4.80
N LEU A 407 -22.53 -19.81 4.43
CA LEU A 407 -21.24 -19.11 4.32
C LEU A 407 -20.49 -19.06 5.66
N VAL A 408 -21.22 -18.85 6.77
CA VAL A 408 -20.62 -18.86 8.13
C VAL A 408 -20.14 -20.26 8.49
N GLU A 409 -20.96 -21.28 8.26
CA GLU A 409 -20.58 -22.68 8.53
C GLU A 409 -19.33 -23.08 7.73
N ALA A 410 -19.23 -22.64 6.48
CA ALA A 410 -18.05 -22.86 5.65
C ALA A 410 -16.80 -22.11 6.17
N ALA A 411 -16.98 -20.96 6.83
CA ALA A 411 -15.89 -20.19 7.46
C ALA A 411 -15.47 -20.76 8.83
N GLY A 412 -16.36 -21.49 9.50
CA GLY A 412 -16.17 -21.96 10.88
C GLY A 412 -15.16 -23.09 11.06
N GLU A 413 -14.70 -23.75 10.01
CA GLU A 413 -13.65 -24.77 10.07
C GLU A 413 -12.23 -24.17 10.20
N VAL A 414 -12.06 -23.20 11.11
CA VAL A 414 -10.73 -22.66 11.43
C VAL A 414 -9.99 -23.68 12.32
N GLU A 415 -8.92 -24.30 11.83
CA GLU A 415 -8.08 -25.18 12.65
C GLU A 415 -7.54 -24.42 13.85
N PRO A 416 -7.80 -24.89 15.09
CA PRO A 416 -7.33 -24.18 16.28
C PRO A 416 -5.80 -24.19 16.33
N ALA A 417 -5.19 -23.03 16.09
CA ALA A 417 -3.74 -22.86 16.14
C ALA A 417 -3.16 -22.74 17.56
N ILE A 418 -4.02 -22.78 18.59
CA ILE A 418 -3.63 -22.75 20.01
C ILE A 418 -4.25 -23.96 20.72
N THR A 419 -3.46 -24.65 21.55
CA THR A 419 -3.92 -25.75 22.42
C THR A 419 -4.73 -25.21 23.60
N MET A 420 -5.42 -26.09 24.36
CA MET A 420 -6.12 -25.73 25.59
C MET A 420 -5.16 -25.12 26.65
N PHE A 421 -3.87 -25.43 26.60
CA PHE A 421 -2.85 -24.89 27.50
C PHE A 421 -2.19 -23.62 27.00
N GLY A 422 -2.72 -22.96 25.93
CA GLY A 422 -2.20 -21.72 25.38
C GLY A 422 -0.93 -21.86 24.53
N ASN A 423 -0.49 -23.07 24.22
CA ASN A 423 0.67 -23.32 23.37
C ASN A 423 0.26 -23.27 21.88
N PHE A 424 1.16 -22.77 21.03
CA PHE A 424 0.94 -22.77 19.59
C PHE A 424 1.01 -24.20 19.01
N ARG A 425 0.03 -24.56 18.18
CA ARG A 425 0.11 -25.74 17.31
C ARG A 425 0.85 -25.34 16.06
N THR A 426 1.97 -25.99 15.79
CA THR A 426 2.83 -25.67 14.66
C THR A 426 3.05 -26.90 13.77
N GLU A 427 3.13 -26.68 12.48
CA GLU A 427 3.65 -27.63 11.51
C GLU A 427 5.09 -27.22 11.17
N ASN A 428 6.07 -28.06 11.51
CA ASN A 428 7.50 -27.73 11.35
C ASN A 428 7.92 -26.37 11.97
N GLY A 429 7.34 -26.03 13.14
CA GLY A 429 7.63 -24.77 13.84
C GLY A 429 6.95 -23.52 13.25
N ARG A 430 6.07 -23.67 12.26
CA ARG A 430 5.32 -22.60 11.59
C ARG A 430 3.82 -22.78 11.74
N ILE A 431 3.06 -21.69 11.64
CA ILE A 431 1.59 -21.65 11.60
C ILE A 431 1.16 -20.99 10.30
N ASP A 432 0.22 -21.60 9.58
CA ASP A 432 -0.44 -20.97 8.43
C ASP A 432 -1.49 -19.98 8.94
N LEU A 433 -1.10 -18.71 9.07
CA LEU A 433 -1.97 -17.66 9.60
C LEU A 433 -3.10 -17.27 8.64
N LYS A 434 -2.99 -17.58 7.35
CA LYS A 434 -4.10 -17.39 6.41
C LYS A 434 -5.23 -18.34 6.77
N LYS A 435 -4.93 -19.62 7.02
CA LYS A 435 -5.93 -20.63 7.40
C LYS A 435 -6.39 -20.50 8.84
N ALA A 436 -5.44 -20.25 9.77
CA ALA A 436 -5.74 -20.21 11.20
C ALA A 436 -6.41 -18.92 11.67
N GLY A 437 -6.46 -17.88 10.83
CA GLY A 437 -6.97 -16.57 11.24
C GLY A 437 -7.61 -15.73 10.14
N LEU A 438 -6.83 -15.31 9.14
CA LEU A 438 -7.29 -14.36 8.12
C LEU A 438 -8.57 -14.83 7.40
N PHE A 439 -8.64 -16.10 7.02
CA PHE A 439 -9.78 -16.64 6.27
C PHE A 439 -11.10 -16.46 7.05
N GLY A 440 -11.12 -16.80 8.33
CA GLY A 440 -12.30 -16.62 9.19
C GLY A 440 -12.73 -15.15 9.31
N ILE A 441 -11.77 -14.23 9.56
CA ILE A 441 -12.07 -12.79 9.67
C ILE A 441 -12.61 -12.24 8.35
N VAL A 442 -11.96 -12.55 7.24
CA VAL A 442 -12.35 -12.07 5.90
C VAL A 442 -13.76 -12.54 5.54
N THR A 443 -14.05 -13.83 5.73
CA THR A 443 -15.38 -14.40 5.41
C THR A 443 -16.45 -13.82 6.34
N THR A 444 -16.17 -13.71 7.65
CA THR A 444 -17.10 -13.07 8.60
C THR A 444 -17.44 -11.64 8.18
N ALA A 445 -16.43 -10.81 7.93
CA ALA A 445 -16.63 -9.42 7.51
C ALA A 445 -17.44 -9.33 6.19
N ARG A 446 -17.22 -10.26 5.26
CA ARG A 446 -17.92 -10.33 3.98
C ARG A 446 -19.37 -10.74 4.17
N VAL A 447 -19.63 -11.80 4.94
CA VAL A 447 -21.01 -12.28 5.20
C VAL A 447 -21.84 -11.19 5.85
N LEU A 448 -21.29 -10.49 6.85
CA LEU A 448 -21.97 -9.36 7.48
C LEU A 448 -22.19 -8.20 6.50
N ALA A 449 -21.21 -7.89 5.64
CA ALA A 449 -21.37 -6.87 4.61
C ALA A 449 -22.47 -7.24 3.61
N ILE A 450 -22.58 -8.49 3.21
CA ILE A 450 -23.67 -9.00 2.36
C ILE A 450 -25.01 -8.86 3.09
N ARG A 451 -25.09 -9.31 4.33
CA ARG A 451 -26.31 -9.28 5.15
C ARG A 451 -26.87 -7.87 5.30
N TYR A 452 -25.98 -6.90 5.56
CA TYR A 452 -26.34 -5.49 5.77
C TYR A 452 -26.26 -4.64 4.49
N HIS A 453 -26.03 -5.26 3.33
CA HIS A 453 -25.93 -4.58 2.04
C HIS A 453 -24.87 -3.46 2.01
N LEU A 454 -23.72 -3.71 2.59
CA LEU A 454 -22.60 -2.75 2.66
C LEU A 454 -21.70 -2.92 1.44
N LEU A 455 -21.79 -2.00 0.49
CA LEU A 455 -21.06 -2.04 -0.78
C LEU A 455 -19.61 -1.59 -0.64
N VAL A 456 -18.84 -2.30 0.21
CA VAL A 456 -17.41 -2.07 0.46
C VAL A 456 -16.63 -3.37 0.29
N ARG A 457 -15.33 -3.28 -0.07
CA ARG A 457 -14.55 -4.45 -0.44
C ARG A 457 -13.52 -4.87 0.60
N SER A 458 -12.70 -3.94 1.13
CA SER A 458 -11.67 -4.32 2.10
C SER A 458 -12.26 -4.82 3.42
N THR A 459 -11.60 -5.77 4.05
CA THR A 459 -12.02 -6.36 5.33
C THR A 459 -12.19 -5.29 6.42
N GLN A 460 -11.25 -4.36 6.52
CA GLN A 460 -11.31 -3.24 7.48
C GLN A 460 -12.52 -2.34 7.22
N ALA A 461 -12.78 -1.97 5.94
CA ALA A 461 -13.93 -1.13 5.62
C ALA A 461 -15.26 -1.84 5.92
N ARG A 462 -15.32 -3.17 5.71
CA ARG A 462 -16.48 -3.97 6.07
C ARG A 462 -16.72 -3.96 7.58
N LEU A 463 -15.70 -4.31 8.38
CA LEU A 463 -15.79 -4.33 9.85
C LEU A 463 -16.17 -2.94 10.41
N SER A 464 -15.54 -1.88 9.90
CA SER A 464 -15.83 -0.51 10.29
C SER A 464 -17.25 -0.06 9.94
N ALA A 465 -17.73 -0.44 8.74
CA ALA A 465 -19.10 -0.13 8.32
C ALA A 465 -20.14 -0.88 9.17
N ILE A 466 -19.87 -2.15 9.53
CA ILE A 466 -20.73 -2.95 10.41
C ILE A 466 -20.82 -2.33 11.80
N ALA A 467 -19.66 -1.98 12.41
CA ALA A 467 -19.62 -1.30 13.71
C ALA A 467 -20.41 0.02 13.71
N SER A 468 -20.41 0.73 12.57
CA SER A 468 -21.15 1.98 12.41
C SER A 468 -22.68 1.81 12.41
N LEU A 469 -23.19 0.60 12.24
CA LEU A 469 -24.62 0.31 12.29
C LEU A 469 -25.17 0.24 13.72
N GLY A 470 -24.29 0.07 14.72
CA GLY A 470 -24.68 0.05 16.13
C GLY A 470 -25.50 -1.18 16.54
N HIS A 471 -25.32 -2.32 15.84
CA HIS A 471 -26.03 -3.58 16.19
C HIS A 471 -25.41 -4.34 17.37
N GLY A 472 -24.39 -3.79 18.01
CA GLY A 472 -23.61 -4.43 19.09
C GLY A 472 -22.37 -5.16 18.55
N GLY A 473 -21.61 -5.77 19.47
CA GLY A 473 -20.37 -6.48 19.10
C GLY A 473 -19.20 -5.58 18.73
N ASP A 474 -19.24 -4.29 19.01
CA ASP A 474 -18.23 -3.32 18.60
C ASP A 474 -16.84 -3.69 19.10
N SER A 475 -16.72 -4.18 20.35
CA SER A 475 -15.43 -4.63 20.92
C SER A 475 -14.88 -5.86 20.19
N ASP A 476 -15.74 -6.76 19.73
CA ASP A 476 -15.34 -7.97 19.01
C ASP A 476 -14.96 -7.62 17.57
N LEU A 477 -15.72 -6.74 16.91
CA LEU A 477 -15.37 -6.22 15.57
C LEU A 477 -14.03 -5.48 15.59
N ASP A 478 -13.76 -4.68 16.62
CA ASP A 478 -12.47 -4.02 16.82
C ASP A 478 -11.35 -5.03 17.11
N ALA A 479 -11.62 -6.09 17.88
CA ALA A 479 -10.66 -7.15 18.12
C ALA A 479 -10.32 -7.91 16.84
N LEU A 480 -11.30 -8.19 15.98
CA LEU A 480 -11.09 -8.80 14.66
C LEU A 480 -10.30 -7.89 13.73
N ALA A 481 -10.58 -6.59 13.74
CA ALA A 481 -9.84 -5.61 12.94
C ALA A 481 -8.36 -5.57 13.33
N ARG A 482 -8.06 -5.56 14.65
CA ARG A 482 -6.67 -5.66 15.16
C ARG A 482 -6.04 -7.01 14.85
N ALA A 483 -6.77 -8.11 14.97
CA ALA A 483 -6.26 -9.44 14.63
C ALA A 483 -5.89 -9.55 13.16
N HIS A 484 -6.71 -8.99 12.27
CA HIS A 484 -6.42 -8.92 10.83
C HIS A 484 -5.11 -8.18 10.55
N GLU A 485 -4.88 -7.02 11.21
CA GLU A 485 -3.63 -6.26 11.06
C GLU A 485 -2.41 -7.06 11.55
N VAL A 486 -2.52 -7.72 12.71
CA VAL A 486 -1.43 -8.56 13.26
C VAL A 486 -1.08 -9.71 12.33
N PHE A 487 -2.08 -10.37 11.74
CA PHE A 487 -1.82 -11.48 10.81
C PHE A 487 -1.15 -11.00 9.53
N ILE A 488 -1.60 -9.89 8.93
CA ILE A 488 -0.97 -9.32 7.74
C ILE A 488 0.48 -8.91 8.04
N ASP A 489 0.73 -8.25 9.18
CA ASP A 489 2.05 -7.81 9.61
C ASP A 489 3.02 -9.01 9.76
N LEU A 490 2.61 -10.04 10.49
CA LEU A 490 3.43 -11.22 10.71
C LEU A 490 3.68 -12.03 9.44
N ILE A 491 2.68 -12.15 8.55
CA ILE A 491 2.83 -12.86 7.28
C ILE A 491 3.79 -12.11 6.36
N LEU A 492 3.60 -10.79 6.19
CA LEU A 492 4.46 -9.99 5.31
C LEU A 492 5.90 -10.00 5.81
N GLY A 493 6.13 -9.77 7.10
CA GLY A 493 7.46 -9.83 7.70
C GLY A 493 8.14 -11.19 7.50
N GLN A 494 7.38 -12.29 7.63
CA GLN A 494 7.90 -13.64 7.36
C GLN A 494 8.20 -13.87 5.89
N GLN A 495 7.35 -13.36 4.98
CA GLN A 495 7.58 -13.51 3.54
C GLN A 495 8.86 -12.80 3.09
N VAL A 496 9.12 -11.59 3.59
CA VAL A 496 10.38 -10.87 3.35
C VAL A 496 11.57 -11.66 3.90
N ALA A 497 11.47 -12.17 5.14
CA ALA A 497 12.54 -12.98 5.75
C ALA A 497 12.80 -14.29 5.00
N ASP A 498 11.76 -14.98 4.52
CA ASP A 498 11.88 -16.21 3.73
C ASP A 498 12.59 -15.92 2.40
N MET A 499 12.26 -14.83 1.71
CA MET A 499 12.90 -14.43 0.45
C MET A 499 14.38 -14.12 0.63
N HIS A 500 14.78 -13.43 1.71
CA HIS A 500 16.19 -13.23 2.05
C HIS A 500 16.92 -14.56 2.31
N GLY A 501 16.23 -15.53 2.87
CA GLY A 501 16.73 -16.89 3.08
C GLY A 501 16.71 -17.76 1.81
N GLY A 502 16.31 -17.23 0.65
CA GLY A 502 16.17 -17.99 -0.61
C GLY A 502 15.00 -18.98 -0.60
N LEU A 503 14.03 -18.81 0.32
CA LEU A 503 12.82 -19.63 0.41
C LEU A 503 11.66 -18.95 -0.32
N PRO A 504 10.75 -19.71 -0.94
CA PRO A 504 9.56 -19.14 -1.53
C PRO A 504 8.65 -18.52 -0.45
N PRO A 505 8.07 -17.33 -0.71
CA PRO A 505 7.15 -16.70 0.24
C PRO A 505 5.91 -17.58 0.47
N SER A 506 5.44 -17.64 1.73
CA SER A 506 4.26 -18.42 2.11
C SER A 506 3.46 -17.71 3.20
N ASN A 507 2.27 -18.25 3.53
CA ASN A 507 1.46 -17.73 4.64
C ASN A 507 1.82 -18.40 6.00
N LYS A 508 2.88 -19.21 6.03
CA LYS A 508 3.32 -19.96 7.22
C LYS A 508 4.37 -19.16 7.99
N VAL A 509 4.00 -18.65 9.16
CA VAL A 509 4.85 -17.84 10.03
C VAL A 509 5.58 -18.71 11.05
N ALA A 510 6.90 -18.54 11.15
CA ALA A 510 7.74 -19.22 12.13
C ALA A 510 7.55 -18.60 13.52
N ILE A 511 7.28 -19.44 14.54
CA ILE A 511 6.96 -18.95 15.89
C ILE A 511 8.23 -18.66 16.71
N LYS A 512 9.30 -19.43 16.49
CA LYS A 512 10.53 -19.32 17.28
C LYS A 512 11.23 -17.95 17.15
N PRO A 513 11.31 -17.32 15.96
CA PRO A 513 11.93 -16.00 15.80
C PRO A 513 11.12 -14.83 16.38
N LEU A 514 9.81 -15.01 16.60
CA LEU A 514 8.95 -13.93 17.10
C LEU A 514 9.39 -13.47 18.50
N SER A 515 9.34 -12.15 18.74
CA SER A 515 9.54 -11.57 20.05
C SER A 515 8.44 -12.01 21.03
N ARG A 516 8.66 -11.78 22.34
CA ARG A 516 7.64 -12.06 23.36
C ARG A 516 6.35 -11.29 23.07
N GLU A 517 6.45 -10.02 22.76
CA GLU A 517 5.32 -9.14 22.44
C GLU A 517 4.57 -9.64 21.19
N GLN A 518 5.27 -9.97 20.11
CA GLN A 518 4.65 -10.52 18.91
C GLN A 518 3.90 -11.83 19.19
N ARG A 519 4.45 -12.71 20.04
CA ARG A 519 3.78 -13.95 20.44
C ARG A 519 2.54 -13.70 21.29
N GLU A 520 2.56 -12.69 22.16
CA GLU A 520 1.39 -12.29 22.95
C GLU A 520 0.29 -11.74 22.06
N ARG A 521 0.60 -10.77 21.18
CA ARG A 521 -0.34 -10.23 20.18
C ARG A 521 -0.92 -11.31 19.26
N LEU A 522 -0.10 -12.26 18.84
CA LEU A 522 -0.56 -13.40 18.03
C LEU A 522 -1.54 -14.30 18.80
N ARG A 523 -1.31 -14.56 20.12
CA ARG A 523 -2.25 -15.34 20.94
C ARG A 523 -3.59 -14.63 21.10
N GLU A 524 -3.57 -13.33 21.38
CA GLU A 524 -4.78 -12.52 21.49
C GLU A 524 -5.56 -12.53 20.17
N SER A 525 -4.88 -12.34 19.06
CA SER A 525 -5.48 -12.36 17.72
C SER A 525 -6.10 -13.71 17.36
N LEU A 526 -5.41 -14.82 17.65
CA LEU A 526 -5.96 -16.17 17.47
C LEU A 526 -7.09 -16.48 18.47
N GLY A 527 -7.07 -15.85 19.65
CA GLY A 527 -8.15 -15.88 20.62
C GLY A 527 -9.43 -15.21 20.10
N ALA A 528 -9.30 -14.02 19.51
CA ALA A 528 -10.43 -13.30 18.91
C ALA A 528 -11.12 -14.13 17.80
N VAL A 529 -10.34 -14.81 16.97
CA VAL A 529 -10.88 -15.67 15.90
C VAL A 529 -11.72 -16.85 16.43
N ARG A 530 -11.44 -17.36 17.64
CA ARG A 530 -12.23 -18.45 18.22
C ARG A 530 -13.67 -18.08 18.57
N HIS A 531 -13.94 -16.78 18.72
CA HIS A 531 -15.28 -16.28 19.09
C HIS A 531 -16.11 -15.89 17.88
N LEU A 532 -15.61 -16.10 16.64
CA LEU A 532 -16.30 -15.76 15.39
C LEU A 532 -17.72 -16.38 15.33
N ASP A 533 -17.87 -17.65 15.70
CA ASP A 533 -19.19 -18.33 15.66
C ASP A 533 -20.21 -17.72 16.63
N ALA A 534 -19.77 -17.24 17.78
CA ALA A 534 -20.64 -16.55 18.74
C ALA A 534 -21.03 -15.18 18.20
N LEU A 535 -20.04 -14.38 17.76
CA LEU A 535 -20.28 -13.06 17.16
C LEU A 535 -21.22 -13.14 15.95
N MET A 536 -21.02 -14.14 15.09
CA MET A 536 -21.87 -14.31 13.91
C MET A 536 -23.31 -14.68 14.26
N ARG A 537 -23.51 -15.50 15.29
CA ARG A 537 -24.87 -15.78 15.80
C ARG A 537 -25.54 -14.51 16.29
N ASP A 538 -24.84 -13.69 17.06
CA ASP A 538 -25.39 -12.46 17.62
C ASP A 538 -25.71 -11.39 16.57
N LEU A 539 -24.92 -11.32 15.48
CA LEU A 539 -25.09 -10.30 14.44
C LEU A 539 -25.95 -10.76 13.24
N LEU A 540 -26.20 -12.05 13.05
CA LEU A 540 -27.02 -12.55 11.94
C LEU A 540 -28.46 -12.83 12.35
N PHE A 541 -28.72 -13.15 13.62
CA PHE A 541 -30.01 -13.59 14.16
C PHE A 541 -30.47 -12.74 15.33
#